data_20f6945cafc1fee3fbb876841f1882e5
#
_entry.id   20f6945cafc1fee3fbb876841f1882e5
#
_cell.length_a   1.000
_cell.length_b   1.000
_cell.length_c   1.000
_cell.angle_alpha   90.00
_cell.angle_beta   90.00
_cell.angle_gamma   90.00
#
_symmetry.space_group_name_H-M   'P 1'
#
loop_
_entity.id
_entity.type
_entity.pdbx_description
1 polymer ?
#
loop_
_entity_poly.entity_id
_entity_poly.type
_entity_poly.pdbx_seq_one_letter_code
_entity_poly.pdbx_strand_id
1 'polypeptide(L)'
;MHNTTTNTTTDTTTTAALPLAPGRWALDPMHSEVGFSIRHLGVSKVRGRFRTFEVDVVVGETLETTSLTATIDMSSVDTGNPDRDAHVLAPDIVDVSKRPTMTFRSTSITGAGDDYTVAGDLTIGEVTRPVTLDVELGGIEEFPGGGPRHAGFEARTEVRRKDFGIDIQMPPGVSGAMLGDVVKVELDIQLLEPELA
;
A
#
# COMPACT_ATOMS: atom_id res chain seq x y z
N MET A 1 -2.92 -9.60 -64.52
CA MET A 1 -2.13 -8.75 -63.64
C MET A 1 -2.94 -8.60 -62.33
N HIS A 2 -2.60 -9.38 -61.30
CA HIS A 2 -3.27 -9.31 -60.00
C HIS A 2 -2.43 -8.44 -59.08
N ASN A 3 -3.01 -7.34 -58.62
CA ASN A 3 -2.38 -6.40 -57.69
C ASN A 3 -2.73 -6.85 -56.28
N THR A 4 -1.78 -7.44 -55.56
CA THR A 4 -1.95 -7.83 -54.18
C THR A 4 -1.58 -6.63 -53.31
N THR A 5 -2.58 -5.95 -52.76
CA THR A 5 -2.38 -4.88 -51.78
C THR A 5 -2.15 -5.53 -50.44
N THR A 6 -0.92 -5.49 -49.95
CA THR A 6 -0.56 -5.90 -48.59
C THR A 6 -0.98 -4.78 -47.64
N ASN A 7 -2.02 -5.05 -46.83
CA ASN A 7 -2.47 -4.14 -45.75
C ASN A 7 -1.57 -4.39 -44.56
N THR A 8 -0.60 -3.50 -44.29
CA THR A 8 0.22 -3.53 -43.10
C THR A 8 -0.59 -2.89 -41.98
N THR A 9 -1.21 -3.72 -41.13
CA THR A 9 -1.81 -3.28 -39.89
C THR A 9 -0.67 -2.92 -38.94
N THR A 10 -0.43 -1.65 -38.71
CA THR A 10 0.45 -1.15 -37.67
C THR A 10 -0.28 -1.40 -36.35
N ASP A 11 0.11 -2.44 -35.61
CA ASP A 11 -0.34 -2.71 -34.26
C ASP A 11 0.32 -1.64 -33.38
N THR A 12 -0.43 -0.58 -33.08
CA THR A 12 -0.01 0.45 -32.14
C THR A 12 -0.24 -0.14 -30.74
N THR A 13 0.77 -0.79 -30.19
CA THR A 13 0.77 -1.20 -28.79
C THR A 13 0.69 0.08 -27.96
N THR A 14 -0.52 0.46 -27.53
CA THR A 14 -0.71 1.54 -26.57
C THR A 14 -0.12 1.08 -25.25
N THR A 15 1.04 1.63 -24.89
CA THR A 15 1.67 1.36 -23.60
C THR A 15 0.79 1.94 -22.52
N ALA A 16 0.35 1.11 -21.57
CA ALA A 16 -0.50 1.57 -20.47
C ALA A 16 0.26 2.57 -19.58
N ALA A 17 -0.40 3.64 -19.21
CA ALA A 17 0.12 4.69 -18.33
C ALA A 17 -0.94 5.05 -17.28
N LEU A 18 -0.52 5.60 -16.15
CA LEU A 18 -1.44 6.25 -15.23
C LEU A 18 -1.97 7.55 -15.86
N PRO A 19 -3.22 7.97 -15.56
CA PRO A 19 -3.77 9.25 -16.02
C PRO A 19 -3.20 10.44 -15.23
N LEU A 20 -1.96 10.34 -14.77
CA LEU A 20 -1.22 11.32 -13.97
C LEU A 20 -0.08 11.90 -14.79
N ALA A 21 0.26 13.17 -14.57
CA ALA A 21 1.44 13.78 -15.16
C ALA A 21 2.72 13.07 -14.65
N PRO A 22 3.69 12.81 -15.54
CA PRO A 22 4.98 12.28 -15.11
C PRO A 22 5.67 13.20 -14.09
N GLY A 23 6.32 12.58 -13.10
CA GLY A 23 7.04 13.31 -12.06
C GLY A 23 6.86 12.70 -10.68
N ARG A 24 7.42 13.33 -9.66
CA ARG A 24 7.31 12.91 -8.27
C ARG A 24 6.08 13.56 -7.64
N TRP A 25 5.08 12.74 -7.33
CA TRP A 25 3.87 13.17 -6.63
C TRP A 25 4.10 13.13 -5.11
N ALA A 26 3.71 14.21 -4.42
CA ALA A 26 3.88 14.32 -2.99
C ALA A 26 2.68 13.70 -2.25
N LEU A 27 2.93 13.05 -1.11
CA LEU A 27 1.86 12.58 -0.23
C LEU A 27 1.15 13.77 0.42
N ASP A 28 -0.19 13.75 0.45
CA ASP A 28 -0.98 14.59 1.35
C ASP A 28 -1.26 13.82 2.66
N PRO A 29 -0.52 14.10 3.74
CA PRO A 29 -0.66 13.36 4.99
C PRO A 29 -1.95 13.67 5.75
N MET A 30 -2.64 14.75 5.42
CA MET A 30 -3.90 15.13 6.08
C MET A 30 -5.09 14.32 5.56
N HIS A 31 -5.00 13.84 4.33
CA HIS A 31 -6.05 13.10 3.64
C HIS A 31 -5.61 11.68 3.26
N SER A 32 -4.61 11.14 3.98
CA SER A 32 -4.13 9.79 3.75
C SER A 32 -4.13 8.97 5.02
N GLU A 33 -4.43 7.68 4.90
CA GLU A 33 -4.44 6.74 6.02
C GLU A 33 -3.82 5.40 5.62
N VAL A 34 -3.03 4.82 6.52
CA VAL A 34 -2.55 3.44 6.46
C VAL A 34 -3.28 2.66 7.55
N GLY A 35 -4.39 2.04 7.18
CA GLY A 35 -5.27 1.30 8.07
C GLY A 35 -5.05 -0.20 8.04
N PHE A 36 -5.42 -0.88 9.12
CA PHE A 36 -5.43 -2.33 9.19
C PHE A 36 -6.55 -2.88 10.06
N SER A 37 -6.89 -4.14 9.84
CA SER A 37 -7.77 -4.89 10.75
C SER A 37 -7.32 -6.33 10.91
N ILE A 38 -7.53 -6.87 12.13
CA ILE A 38 -7.19 -8.26 12.48
C ILE A 38 -8.32 -8.88 13.31
N ARG A 39 -8.56 -10.19 13.14
CA ARG A 39 -9.51 -10.94 13.98
C ARG A 39 -8.95 -11.15 15.38
N HIS A 40 -9.79 -10.91 16.40
CA HIS A 40 -9.52 -11.19 17.81
C HIS A 40 -10.48 -12.26 18.32
N LEU A 41 -9.93 -13.34 18.87
CA LEU A 41 -10.65 -14.52 19.37
C LEU A 41 -11.63 -15.15 18.35
N GLY A 42 -11.46 -14.86 17.06
CA GLY A 42 -12.39 -15.30 16.02
C GLY A 42 -13.75 -14.57 16.01
N VAL A 43 -14.09 -13.80 17.05
CA VAL A 43 -15.44 -13.21 17.25
C VAL A 43 -15.53 -11.74 16.86
N SER A 44 -14.44 -10.98 16.97
CA SER A 44 -14.44 -9.56 16.66
C SER A 44 -13.27 -9.15 15.78
N LYS A 45 -13.28 -7.90 15.30
CA LYS A 45 -12.13 -7.28 14.61
C LYS A 45 -11.57 -6.15 15.48
N VAL A 46 -10.26 -6.16 15.68
CA VAL A 46 -9.52 -4.98 16.10
C VAL A 46 -9.13 -4.23 14.83
N ARG A 47 -9.37 -2.93 14.81
CA ARG A 47 -8.90 -2.00 13.78
C ARG A 47 -7.86 -1.09 14.36
N GLY A 48 -6.93 -0.68 13.52
CA GLY A 48 -5.91 0.30 13.86
C GLY A 48 -5.38 0.96 12.60
N ARG A 49 -4.51 1.93 12.81
CA ARG A 49 -3.80 2.63 11.75
C ARG A 49 -2.38 2.96 12.21
N PHE A 50 -1.53 3.34 11.28
CA PHE A 50 -0.24 3.95 11.57
C PHE A 50 -0.34 5.46 11.33
N ARG A 51 0.11 6.26 12.29
CA ARG A 51 0.03 7.72 12.24
C ARG A 51 1.20 8.37 11.50
N THR A 52 2.33 7.66 11.39
CA THR A 52 3.56 8.16 10.78
C THR A 52 3.98 7.24 9.66
N PHE A 53 3.91 7.74 8.45
CA PHE A 53 4.33 7.04 7.24
C PHE A 53 4.72 8.04 6.15
N GLU A 54 5.52 7.56 5.22
CA GLU A 54 5.94 8.29 4.02
C GLU A 54 5.60 7.44 2.79
N VAL A 55 5.15 8.09 1.74
CA VAL A 55 4.90 7.46 0.44
C VAL A 55 5.56 8.32 -0.62
N ASP A 56 6.39 7.69 -1.44
CA ASP A 56 7.08 8.31 -2.55
C ASP A 56 6.63 7.65 -3.85
N VAL A 57 5.95 8.41 -4.69
CA VAL A 57 5.43 7.96 -5.99
C VAL A 57 6.11 8.75 -7.09
N VAL A 58 6.83 8.04 -7.95
CA VAL A 58 7.41 8.60 -9.17
C VAL A 58 6.62 8.06 -10.36
N VAL A 59 5.79 8.91 -10.95
CA VAL A 59 5.01 8.58 -12.15
C VAL A 59 5.91 8.73 -13.38
N GLY A 60 6.04 7.65 -14.14
CA GLY A 60 6.76 7.62 -15.41
C GLY A 60 5.83 7.81 -16.60
N GLU A 61 6.39 7.80 -17.80
CA GLU A 61 5.63 7.83 -19.07
C GLU A 61 4.77 6.57 -19.27
N THR A 62 5.11 5.49 -18.57
CA THR A 62 4.43 4.19 -18.65
C THR A 62 4.30 3.58 -17.25
N LEU A 63 3.45 2.55 -17.09
CA LEU A 63 3.33 1.80 -15.84
C LEU A 63 4.66 1.14 -15.46
N GLU A 64 5.43 0.66 -16.43
CA GLU A 64 6.74 0.02 -16.21
C GLU A 64 7.79 0.99 -15.64
N THR A 65 7.67 2.28 -15.96
CA THR A 65 8.60 3.33 -15.48
C THR A 65 8.07 4.06 -14.24
N THR A 66 6.87 3.69 -13.78
CA THR A 66 6.27 4.22 -12.56
C THR A 66 6.72 3.38 -11.35
N SER A 67 7.01 4.03 -10.24
CA SER A 67 7.46 3.37 -9.02
C SER A 67 6.81 3.95 -7.76
N LEU A 68 6.64 3.07 -6.77
CA LEU A 68 6.10 3.39 -5.46
C LEU A 68 7.04 2.85 -4.38
N THR A 69 7.35 3.67 -3.39
CA THR A 69 8.00 3.25 -2.14
C THR A 69 7.23 3.82 -0.96
N ALA A 70 6.98 2.98 0.05
CA ALA A 70 6.37 3.42 1.31
C ALA A 70 7.24 3.01 2.49
N THR A 71 7.30 3.88 3.50
CA THR A 71 7.97 3.61 4.79
C THR A 71 7.01 3.95 5.91
N ILE A 72 6.75 3.01 6.80
CA ILE A 72 5.82 3.13 7.91
C ILE A 72 6.59 2.97 9.22
N ASP A 73 6.43 3.92 10.15
CA ASP A 73 6.93 3.81 11.51
C ASP A 73 6.02 2.89 12.32
N MET A 74 6.52 1.73 12.70
CA MET A 74 5.76 0.73 13.45
C MET A 74 5.38 1.22 14.85
N SER A 75 6.15 2.14 15.44
CA SER A 75 5.85 2.72 16.75
C SER A 75 4.65 3.66 16.73
N SER A 76 4.21 4.09 15.54
CA SER A 76 3.09 5.00 15.34
C SER A 76 1.72 4.31 15.32
N VAL A 77 1.67 3.02 15.67
CA VAL A 77 0.41 2.27 15.72
C VAL A 77 -0.59 2.92 16.67
N ASP A 78 -1.82 3.02 16.21
CA ASP A 78 -2.96 3.55 16.95
C ASP A 78 -4.18 2.68 16.72
N THR A 79 -4.63 2.00 17.75
CA THR A 79 -5.86 1.19 17.72
C THR A 79 -7.00 1.86 18.50
N GLY A 80 -6.81 3.11 18.96
CA GLY A 80 -7.76 3.83 19.78
C GLY A 80 -7.76 3.41 21.27
N ASN A 81 -6.72 2.68 21.71
CA ASN A 81 -6.55 2.28 23.11
C ASN A 81 -5.05 2.21 23.44
N PRO A 82 -4.52 3.13 24.26
CA PRO A 82 -3.09 3.23 24.56
C PRO A 82 -2.47 1.97 25.21
N ASP A 83 -3.22 1.27 26.07
CA ASP A 83 -2.71 0.05 26.72
C ASP A 83 -2.57 -1.09 25.70
N ARG A 84 -3.50 -1.17 24.74
CA ARG A 84 -3.42 -2.13 23.65
C ARG A 84 -2.28 -1.76 22.68
N ASP A 85 -2.10 -0.50 22.36
CA ASP A 85 -1.02 -0.03 21.49
C ASP A 85 0.34 -0.36 22.08
N ALA A 86 0.54 -0.11 23.38
CA ALA A 86 1.75 -0.50 24.10
C ALA A 86 1.97 -2.02 24.06
N HIS A 87 0.91 -2.83 24.20
CA HIS A 87 1.02 -4.29 24.11
C HIS A 87 1.32 -4.78 22.67
N VAL A 88 0.71 -4.16 21.65
CA VAL A 88 1.02 -4.49 20.23
C VAL A 88 2.51 -4.31 19.93
N LEU A 89 3.13 -3.27 20.50
CA LEU A 89 4.54 -2.94 20.28
C LEU A 89 5.51 -3.80 21.10
N ALA A 90 5.00 -4.54 22.11
CA ALA A 90 5.80 -5.33 23.04
C ALA A 90 6.50 -6.52 22.35
N PRO A 91 7.56 -7.09 22.98
CA PRO A 91 8.37 -8.17 22.42
C PRO A 91 7.60 -9.46 22.11
N ASP A 92 6.49 -9.69 22.76
CA ASP A 92 5.63 -10.88 22.61
C ASP A 92 4.63 -10.76 21.42
N ILE A 93 4.51 -9.57 20.82
CA ILE A 93 3.68 -9.36 19.62
C ILE A 93 4.56 -8.88 18.46
N VAL A 94 4.69 -7.57 18.25
CA VAL A 94 5.45 -7.02 17.11
C VAL A 94 6.94 -6.95 17.39
N ASP A 95 7.35 -6.74 18.64
CA ASP A 95 8.73 -6.44 19.01
C ASP A 95 9.30 -5.27 18.20
N VAL A 96 8.77 -4.08 18.48
CA VAL A 96 9.14 -2.87 17.73
C VAL A 96 10.64 -2.55 17.78
N SER A 97 11.34 -3.04 18.81
CA SER A 97 12.80 -2.89 18.91
C SER A 97 13.56 -3.63 17.80
N LYS A 98 12.99 -4.73 17.29
CA LYS A 98 13.51 -5.50 16.16
C LYS A 98 12.85 -5.15 14.84
N ARG A 99 11.65 -4.55 14.88
CA ARG A 99 10.84 -4.20 13.71
C ARG A 99 10.39 -2.74 13.79
N PRO A 100 11.34 -1.77 13.80
CA PRO A 100 11.00 -0.36 13.97
C PRO A 100 10.24 0.19 12.75
N THR A 101 10.49 -0.38 11.57
CA THR A 101 9.88 0.07 10.32
C THR A 101 9.30 -1.08 9.51
N MET A 102 8.28 -0.75 8.74
CA MET A 102 7.77 -1.57 7.65
C MET A 102 7.95 -0.78 6.35
N THR A 103 8.50 -1.43 5.31
CA THR A 103 8.73 -0.77 4.02
C THR A 103 8.11 -1.59 2.89
N PHE A 104 7.55 -0.90 1.90
CA PHE A 104 7.06 -1.51 0.67
C PHE A 104 7.76 -0.86 -0.52
N ARG A 105 8.17 -1.67 -1.49
CA ARG A 105 8.75 -1.20 -2.76
C ARG A 105 8.07 -1.94 -3.91
N SER A 106 7.45 -1.20 -4.82
CA SER A 106 6.86 -1.77 -6.02
C SER A 106 7.91 -2.45 -6.90
N THR A 107 7.53 -3.59 -7.48
CA THR A 107 8.32 -4.33 -8.49
C THR A 107 7.64 -4.33 -9.84
N SER A 108 6.30 -4.21 -9.87
CA SER A 108 5.54 -4.01 -11.10
C SER A 108 4.21 -3.34 -10.81
N ILE A 109 3.72 -2.58 -11.78
CA ILE A 109 2.40 -1.96 -11.78
C ILE A 109 1.72 -2.36 -13.08
N THR A 110 0.50 -2.90 -12.99
CA THR A 110 -0.32 -3.30 -14.14
C THR A 110 -1.75 -2.80 -13.94
N GLY A 111 -2.50 -2.64 -15.01
CA GLY A 111 -3.89 -2.19 -14.92
C GLY A 111 -4.26 -1.25 -16.05
N ALA A 112 -5.49 -0.74 -16.02
CA ALA A 112 -6.01 0.25 -16.96
C ALA A 112 -7.30 0.87 -16.38
N GLY A 113 -7.64 2.07 -16.84
CA GLY A 113 -8.79 2.81 -16.29
C GLY A 113 -8.53 3.19 -14.85
N ASP A 114 -9.41 2.79 -13.96
CA ASP A 114 -9.32 3.10 -12.54
C ASP A 114 -8.75 1.93 -11.71
N ASP A 115 -8.62 0.73 -12.30
CA ASP A 115 -8.20 -0.49 -11.61
C ASP A 115 -6.73 -0.84 -11.90
N TYR A 116 -5.93 -0.93 -10.84
CA TYR A 116 -4.51 -1.27 -10.91
C TYR A 116 -4.14 -2.37 -9.92
N THR A 117 -3.10 -3.10 -10.29
CA THR A 117 -2.44 -4.08 -9.41
C THR A 117 -0.99 -3.67 -9.24
N VAL A 118 -0.58 -3.45 -7.99
CA VAL A 118 0.80 -3.11 -7.63
C VAL A 118 1.43 -4.28 -6.90
N ALA A 119 2.29 -5.02 -7.58
CA ALA A 119 3.12 -6.04 -6.94
C ALA A 119 4.39 -5.39 -6.37
N GLY A 120 4.86 -5.88 -5.23
CA GLY A 120 6.05 -5.35 -4.59
C GLY A 120 6.57 -6.22 -3.47
N ASP A 121 7.67 -5.79 -2.90
CA ASP A 121 8.32 -6.41 -1.77
C ASP A 121 7.98 -5.64 -0.48
N LEU A 122 7.30 -6.34 0.44
CA LEU A 122 7.04 -5.85 1.79
C LEU A 122 8.12 -6.38 2.73
N THR A 123 8.78 -5.48 3.45
CA THR A 123 9.79 -5.81 4.47
C THR A 123 9.30 -5.37 5.85
N ILE A 124 9.29 -6.28 6.82
CA ILE A 124 9.02 -5.97 8.23
C ILE A 124 10.19 -6.49 9.06
N GLY A 125 10.96 -5.57 9.65
CA GLY A 125 12.23 -5.91 10.28
C GLY A 125 13.22 -6.48 9.26
N GLU A 126 13.67 -7.71 9.46
CA GLU A 126 14.64 -8.39 8.57
C GLU A 126 13.97 -9.30 7.52
N VAL A 127 12.64 -9.41 7.51
CA VAL A 127 11.93 -10.36 6.65
C VAL A 127 11.24 -9.63 5.51
N THR A 128 11.55 -10.05 4.29
CA THR A 128 10.92 -9.54 3.06
C THR A 128 10.04 -10.62 2.43
N ARG A 129 8.84 -10.24 1.99
CA ARG A 129 7.91 -11.10 1.26
C ARG A 129 7.25 -10.34 0.11
N PRO A 130 6.97 -11.00 -1.01
CA PRO A 130 6.18 -10.42 -2.07
C PRO A 130 4.74 -10.21 -1.60
N VAL A 131 4.19 -9.05 -1.91
CA VAL A 131 2.80 -8.66 -1.62
C VAL A 131 2.22 -7.96 -2.84
N THR A 132 0.95 -8.16 -3.07
CA THR A 132 0.21 -7.49 -4.14
C THR A 132 -0.87 -6.61 -3.54
N LEU A 133 -0.95 -5.37 -3.99
CA LEU A 133 -2.00 -4.43 -3.66
C LEU A 133 -3.01 -4.39 -4.82
N ASP A 134 -4.28 -4.53 -4.50
CA ASP A 134 -5.37 -4.15 -5.41
C ASP A 134 -5.63 -2.66 -5.19
N VAL A 135 -5.52 -1.86 -6.24
CA VAL A 135 -5.53 -0.39 -6.18
C VAL A 135 -6.61 0.15 -7.09
N GLU A 136 -7.42 1.06 -6.58
CA GLU A 136 -8.45 1.79 -7.32
C GLU A 136 -8.11 3.29 -7.30
N LEU A 137 -8.14 3.94 -8.47
CA LEU A 137 -8.05 5.39 -8.61
C LEU A 137 -9.44 5.98 -8.38
N GLY A 138 -9.64 6.68 -7.26
CA GLY A 138 -10.90 7.32 -6.90
C GLY A 138 -11.20 8.60 -7.67
N GLY A 139 -10.18 9.20 -8.28
CA GLY A 139 -10.32 10.40 -9.11
C GLY A 139 -9.12 11.33 -9.05
N ILE A 140 -9.16 12.35 -9.93
CA ILE A 140 -8.13 13.40 -10.03
C ILE A 140 -8.87 14.73 -10.14
N GLU A 141 -8.65 15.63 -9.17
CA GLU A 141 -9.36 16.90 -9.08
C GLU A 141 -8.42 18.07 -8.78
N GLU A 142 -8.74 19.25 -9.29
CA GLU A 142 -8.09 20.49 -8.90
C GLU A 142 -8.72 21.05 -7.61
N PHE A 143 -7.89 21.59 -6.73
CA PHE A 143 -8.41 22.28 -5.55
C PHE A 143 -9.21 23.53 -5.96
N PRO A 144 -10.43 23.78 -5.41
CA PRO A 144 -11.21 24.97 -5.68
C PRO A 144 -10.43 26.26 -5.37
N GLY A 145 -10.12 27.05 -6.39
CA GLY A 145 -9.33 28.28 -6.26
C GLY A 145 -7.93 28.18 -6.85
N GLY A 146 -7.59 27.08 -7.49
CA GLY A 146 -6.30 26.81 -8.12
C GLY A 146 -5.34 26.12 -7.15
N GLY A 147 -4.29 25.54 -7.70
CA GLY A 147 -3.29 24.76 -6.96
C GLY A 147 -2.95 23.44 -7.66
N PRO A 148 -2.15 22.58 -7.04
CA PRO A 148 -1.84 21.28 -7.60
C PRO A 148 -3.09 20.41 -7.71
N ARG A 149 -3.14 19.54 -8.72
CA ARG A 149 -4.17 18.50 -8.79
C ARG A 149 -3.94 17.47 -7.67
N HIS A 150 -5.03 16.95 -7.18
CA HIS A 150 -5.07 15.89 -6.17
C HIS A 150 -5.50 14.60 -6.85
N ALA A 151 -4.79 13.51 -6.59
CA ALA A 151 -5.16 12.17 -7.05
C ALA A 151 -5.43 11.29 -5.83
N GLY A 152 -6.63 10.72 -5.72
CA GLY A 152 -7.03 9.84 -4.64
C GLY A 152 -6.93 8.37 -5.06
N PHE A 153 -6.40 7.52 -4.17
CA PHE A 153 -6.28 6.08 -4.38
C PHE A 153 -6.77 5.33 -3.16
N GLU A 154 -7.55 4.28 -3.39
CA GLU A 154 -7.80 3.24 -2.39
C GLU A 154 -6.96 2.01 -2.73
N ALA A 155 -6.36 1.37 -1.73
CA ALA A 155 -5.65 0.12 -1.95
C ALA A 155 -5.94 -0.90 -0.85
N ARG A 156 -5.94 -2.19 -1.21
CA ARG A 156 -6.25 -3.29 -0.31
C ARG A 156 -5.30 -4.46 -0.52
N THR A 157 -4.96 -5.10 0.60
CA THR A 157 -4.23 -6.38 0.58
C THR A 157 -4.46 -7.16 1.87
N GLU A 158 -4.01 -8.41 1.87
CA GLU A 158 -3.95 -9.26 3.05
C GLU A 158 -2.53 -9.73 3.29
N VAL A 159 -2.05 -9.58 4.52
CA VAL A 159 -0.71 -9.97 4.94
C VAL A 159 -0.81 -11.02 6.05
N ARG A 160 -0.05 -12.11 5.95
CA ARG A 160 0.07 -13.09 7.01
C ARG A 160 1.20 -12.70 7.95
N ARG A 161 0.88 -12.33 9.20
CA ARG A 161 1.87 -11.90 10.19
C ARG A 161 2.97 -12.93 10.44
N LYS A 162 2.62 -14.21 10.39
CA LYS A 162 3.58 -15.32 10.62
C LYS A 162 4.63 -15.41 9.52
N ASP A 163 4.31 -15.01 8.29
CA ASP A 163 5.28 -14.98 7.19
C ASP A 163 6.42 -13.97 7.46
N PHE A 164 6.20 -13.02 8.38
CA PHE A 164 7.17 -12.02 8.84
C PHE A 164 7.75 -12.34 10.23
N GLY A 165 7.56 -13.56 10.72
CA GLY A 165 8.07 -13.99 12.02
C GLY A 165 7.36 -13.32 13.22
N ILE A 166 6.17 -12.77 13.02
CA ILE A 166 5.32 -12.23 14.09
C ILE A 166 4.42 -13.38 14.55
N ASP A 167 4.93 -14.21 15.45
CA ASP A 167 4.23 -15.37 16.00
C ASP A 167 3.96 -15.14 17.49
N ILE A 168 2.68 -14.96 17.82
CA ILE A 168 2.23 -14.67 19.17
C ILE A 168 2.11 -15.99 19.92
N GLN A 169 2.98 -16.20 20.91
CA GLN A 169 2.98 -17.39 21.74
C GLN A 169 1.85 -17.35 22.75
N MET A 170 1.06 -18.41 22.78
CA MET A 170 0.00 -18.56 23.76
C MET A 170 0.54 -19.10 25.08
N PRO A 171 0.02 -18.63 26.23
CA PRO A 171 0.34 -19.24 27.53
C PRO A 171 -0.01 -20.73 27.54
N PRO A 172 0.75 -21.56 28.26
CA PRO A 172 0.44 -22.98 28.40
C PRO A 172 -0.99 -23.22 28.88
N GLY A 173 -1.72 -24.12 28.21
CA GLY A 173 -3.10 -24.46 28.54
C GLY A 173 -4.18 -23.59 27.90
N VAL A 174 -3.82 -22.55 27.14
CA VAL A 174 -4.75 -21.77 26.35
C VAL A 174 -4.79 -22.34 24.92
N SER A 175 -5.96 -22.82 24.51
CA SER A 175 -6.19 -23.32 23.16
C SER A 175 -6.86 -22.25 22.30
N GLY A 176 -6.47 -22.16 21.04
CA GLY A 176 -7.04 -21.24 20.06
C GLY A 176 -6.17 -20.00 19.83
N ALA A 177 -6.36 -19.34 18.69
CA ALA A 177 -5.63 -18.15 18.33
C ALA A 177 -6.29 -16.91 18.94
N MET A 178 -5.59 -16.20 19.83
CA MET A 178 -6.06 -14.88 20.33
C MET A 178 -6.16 -13.86 19.20
N LEU A 179 -5.18 -13.85 18.31
CA LEU A 179 -5.17 -13.00 17.12
C LEU A 179 -5.12 -13.86 15.86
N GLY A 180 -5.89 -13.46 14.87
CA GLY A 180 -5.85 -14.06 13.54
C GLY A 180 -4.44 -13.97 12.93
N ASP A 181 -4.16 -14.83 11.96
CA ASP A 181 -2.92 -14.80 11.21
C ASP A 181 -2.94 -13.74 10.11
N VAL A 182 -4.10 -13.54 9.50
CA VAL A 182 -4.31 -12.59 8.42
C VAL A 182 -4.61 -11.20 8.96
N VAL A 183 -3.80 -10.24 8.57
CA VAL A 183 -4.01 -8.80 8.74
C VAL A 183 -4.52 -8.26 7.42
N LYS A 184 -5.71 -7.66 7.42
CA LYS A 184 -6.24 -6.91 6.28
C LYS A 184 -5.69 -5.50 6.33
N VAL A 185 -5.13 -5.05 5.23
CA VAL A 185 -4.60 -3.69 5.05
C VAL A 185 -5.54 -2.93 4.12
N GLU A 186 -5.90 -1.73 4.52
CA GLU A 186 -6.75 -0.81 3.78
C GLU A 186 -6.03 0.55 3.78
N LEU A 187 -5.79 1.09 2.59
CA LEU A 187 -5.03 2.32 2.38
C LEU A 187 -5.92 3.32 1.66
N ASP A 188 -5.98 4.53 2.20
CA ASP A 188 -6.55 5.71 1.55
C ASP A 188 -5.40 6.69 1.35
N ILE A 189 -5.01 6.94 0.09
CA ILE A 189 -3.83 7.74 -0.23
C ILE A 189 -4.21 8.86 -1.17
N GLN A 190 -3.94 10.09 -0.75
CA GLN A 190 -4.06 11.27 -1.60
C GLN A 190 -2.68 11.81 -1.96
N LEU A 191 -2.48 12.03 -3.24
CA LEU A 191 -1.23 12.57 -3.79
C LEU A 191 -1.47 13.95 -4.39
N LEU A 192 -0.46 14.80 -4.29
CA LEU A 192 -0.40 16.14 -4.86
C LEU A 192 0.48 16.13 -6.10
N GLU A 193 -0.01 16.72 -7.19
CA GLU A 193 0.74 16.87 -8.42
C GLU A 193 2.05 17.65 -8.19
N PRO A 194 3.16 17.26 -8.84
CA PRO A 194 4.40 18.00 -8.77
C PRO A 194 4.22 19.42 -9.33
N GLU A 195 4.79 20.41 -8.65
CA GLU A 195 4.87 21.76 -9.22
C GLU A 195 5.67 21.71 -10.52
N LEU A 196 5.11 22.30 -11.58
CA LEU A 196 5.84 22.46 -12.85
C LEU A 196 6.98 23.44 -12.63
N ALA A 197 8.21 22.98 -12.84
CA ALA A 197 9.43 23.80 -12.73
C ALA A 197 9.51 24.83 -13.86
#